data_7f33c26dcdf493af6d9d3c037c66fd53
#
_entry.id   7f33c26dcdf493af6d9d3c037c66fd53
#
_cell.length_a   1.000
_cell.length_b   1.000
_cell.length_c   1.000
_cell.angle_alpha   90.00
_cell.angle_beta   90.00
_cell.angle_gamma   90.00
#
_symmetry.space_group_name_H-M   'P 1'
#
loop_
_entity.id
_entity.type
_entity.pdbx_description
1 polymer ?
#
loop_
_entity_poly.entity_id
_entity_poly.type
_entity_poly.pdbx_seq_one_letter_code
_entity_poly.pdbx_strand_id
1 'polypeptide(L)'
;MKRNKPDANQKEIVAALRSIGAIVFLIGIPLDLLIGFRGKLMLMEIKNPDGEDKVSKSQQVTIDLLESVGVHVSVVRSVDEAIEAVS
;
A
#
# COMPACT_ATOMS: atom_id res chain seq x y z
N MET A 1 -15.52 5.76 21.38
CA MET A 1 -15.11 6.24 20.10
C MET A 1 -14.46 5.14 19.25
N LYS A 2 -14.79 5.19 18.03
CA LYS A 2 -14.28 4.20 17.15
C LYS A 2 -12.86 4.52 16.74
N ARG A 3 -12.02 3.61 16.95
CA ARG A 3 -10.66 3.79 16.59
C ARG A 3 -10.42 3.23 15.19
N ASN A 4 -9.56 3.89 14.46
CA ASN A 4 -9.24 3.38 13.15
C ASN A 4 -8.51 2.08 13.27
N LYS A 5 -8.99 1.10 12.55
CA LYS A 5 -8.34 -0.18 12.50
C LYS A 5 -7.70 -0.34 11.14
N PRO A 6 -6.60 -1.05 11.05
CA PRO A 6 -6.06 -1.39 9.74
C PRO A 6 -7.12 -2.17 8.98
N ASP A 7 -7.10 -2.09 7.67
CA ASP A 7 -7.97 -2.89 6.85
C ASP A 7 -7.76 -4.35 7.19
N ALA A 8 -8.83 -5.12 7.13
CA ALA A 8 -8.77 -6.53 7.52
C ALA A 8 -7.69 -7.27 6.77
N ASN A 9 -7.40 -6.85 5.55
CA ASN A 9 -6.42 -7.53 4.69
C ASN A 9 -5.00 -7.00 4.82
N GLN A 10 -4.76 -5.96 5.62
CA GLN A 10 -3.40 -5.41 5.71
C GLN A 10 -2.41 -6.41 6.27
N LYS A 11 -2.80 -7.11 7.32
CA LYS A 11 -1.88 -8.05 7.96
C LYS A 11 -1.44 -9.15 7.00
N GLU A 12 -2.38 -9.70 6.25
CA GLU A 12 -2.03 -10.77 5.32
C GLU A 12 -1.22 -10.26 4.14
N ILE A 13 -1.47 -9.03 3.69
CA ILE A 13 -0.69 -8.44 2.63
C ILE A 13 0.75 -8.25 3.07
N VAL A 14 0.95 -7.70 4.27
CA VAL A 14 2.30 -7.49 4.80
C VAL A 14 3.03 -8.83 4.94
N ALA A 15 2.34 -9.83 5.47
CA ALA A 15 2.95 -11.15 5.64
C ALA A 15 3.36 -11.75 4.28
N ALA A 16 2.49 -11.61 3.29
CA ALA A 16 2.78 -12.16 1.96
C ALA A 16 3.97 -11.45 1.31
N LEU A 17 4.03 -10.13 1.42
CA LEU A 17 5.14 -9.38 0.85
C LEU A 17 6.46 -9.76 1.53
N ARG A 18 6.44 -9.88 2.84
CA ARG A 18 7.64 -10.27 3.57
C ARG A 18 8.08 -11.70 3.20
N SER A 19 7.13 -12.57 2.91
CA SER A 19 7.46 -13.95 2.58
C SER A 19 8.20 -14.07 1.26
N ILE A 20 8.04 -13.11 0.35
CA ILE A 20 8.79 -13.14 -0.92
C ILE A 20 10.06 -12.31 -0.85
N GLY A 21 10.42 -11.83 0.33
CA GLY A 21 11.68 -11.13 0.54
C GLY A 21 11.59 -9.62 0.53
N ALA A 22 10.41 -9.04 0.48
CA ALA A 22 10.27 -7.60 0.52
C ALA A 22 10.50 -7.08 1.94
N ILE A 23 11.07 -5.89 2.03
CA ILE A 23 11.18 -5.17 3.30
C ILE A 23 9.96 -4.27 3.38
N VAL A 24 9.18 -4.38 4.44
CA VAL A 24 7.92 -3.66 4.56
C VAL A 24 7.88 -2.90 5.87
N PHE A 25 7.66 -1.59 5.78
CA PHE A 25 7.45 -0.74 6.94
C PHE A 25 6.00 -0.26 6.93
N LEU A 26 5.34 -0.36 8.08
CA LEU A 26 3.99 0.16 8.25
C LEU A 26 4.11 1.60 8.68
N ILE A 27 3.90 2.52 7.76
CA ILE A 27 4.15 3.93 8.06
C ILE A 27 2.89 4.73 8.34
N GLY A 28 1.77 4.37 7.70
CA GLY A 28 0.49 5.04 7.93
C GLY A 28 0.34 6.41 7.29
N ILE A 29 1.41 7.13 7.12
CA ILE A 29 1.44 8.48 6.54
C ILE A 29 2.66 8.57 5.66
N PRO A 30 2.54 9.02 4.44
CA PRO A 30 1.34 9.50 3.76
C PRO A 30 0.43 8.40 3.26
N LEU A 31 0.93 7.18 3.16
CA LEU A 31 0.17 6.01 2.75
C LEU A 31 0.47 4.88 3.74
N ASP A 32 -0.09 3.72 3.52
CA ASP A 32 -0.03 2.64 4.50
C ASP A 32 1.36 2.02 4.66
N LEU A 33 2.02 1.71 3.55
CA LEU A 33 3.27 0.94 3.60
C LEU A 33 4.36 1.58 2.77
N LEU A 34 5.60 1.40 3.25
CA LEU A 34 6.80 1.68 2.47
C LEU A 34 7.47 0.35 2.21
N ILE A 35 7.77 0.05 0.97
CA ILE A 35 8.25 -1.27 0.56
C ILE A 35 9.53 -1.15 -0.25
N GLY A 36 10.54 -1.93 0.15
CA GLY A 36 11.75 -2.09 -0.63
C GLY A 36 11.81 -3.50 -1.18
N PHE A 37 12.01 -3.65 -2.48
CA PHE A 37 12.06 -4.96 -3.10
C PHE A 37 12.81 -4.89 -4.42
N ARG A 38 13.81 -5.74 -4.56
CA ARG A 38 14.59 -5.86 -5.80
C ARG A 38 15.09 -4.53 -6.32
N GLY A 39 15.66 -3.74 -5.41
CA GLY A 39 16.25 -2.47 -5.78
C GLY A 39 15.27 -1.33 -5.99
N LYS A 40 14.00 -1.56 -5.72
CA LYS A 40 12.97 -0.52 -5.87
C LYS A 40 12.41 -0.14 -4.52
N LEU A 41 12.09 1.12 -4.36
CA LEU A 41 11.42 1.64 -3.17
C LEU A 41 10.07 2.16 -3.63
N MET A 42 9.01 1.75 -2.97
CA MET A 42 7.67 2.13 -3.41
C MET A 42 6.75 2.31 -2.23
N LEU A 43 5.64 2.99 -2.47
CA LEU A 43 4.61 3.20 -1.47
C LEU A 43 3.35 2.45 -1.88
N MET A 44 2.60 2.01 -0.89
CA MET A 44 1.40 1.22 -1.16
C MET A 44 0.30 1.64 -0.22
N GLU A 45 -0.88 1.83 -0.79
CA GLU A 45 -2.09 2.11 -0.03
C GLU A 45 -2.98 0.89 -0.11
N ILE A 46 -3.52 0.46 1.03
CA ILE A 46 -4.34 -0.75 1.11
C ILE A 46 -5.78 -0.33 1.31
N LYS A 47 -6.66 -0.85 0.49
CA LYS A 47 -8.10 -0.61 0.59
C LYS A 47 -8.83 -1.91 0.83
N ASN A 48 -10.08 -1.82 1.27
CA ASN A 48 -10.88 -3.01 1.57
C ASN A 48 -11.11 -3.85 0.33
N PRO A 49 -11.12 -5.17 0.47
CA PRO A 49 -11.27 -6.05 -0.69
C PRO A 49 -12.63 -5.99 -1.34
N ASP A 50 -13.66 -5.49 -0.64
CA ASP A 50 -15.01 -5.44 -1.19
C ASP A 50 -15.19 -4.30 -2.20
N GLY A 51 -14.21 -3.42 -2.34
CA GLY A 51 -14.28 -2.34 -3.32
C GLY A 51 -15.11 -1.14 -2.91
N GLU A 52 -15.61 -1.11 -1.69
CA GLU A 52 -16.45 -0.02 -1.22
C GLU A 52 -15.64 1.22 -0.87
N ASP A 53 -14.43 1.01 -0.51
CA ASP A 53 -13.52 2.00 0.03
C ASP A 53 -12.72 2.60 -1.12
N LYS A 54 -12.72 3.89 -1.25
CA LYS A 54 -12.05 4.54 -2.37
C LYS A 54 -10.92 5.41 -1.88
N VAL A 55 -10.00 5.71 -2.78
CA VAL A 55 -8.93 6.66 -2.50
C VAL A 55 -9.58 8.02 -2.28
N SER A 56 -9.27 8.67 -1.18
CA SER A 56 -9.81 10.00 -0.90
C SER A 56 -9.15 11.02 -1.80
N LYS A 57 -9.76 12.21 -1.87
CA LYS A 57 -9.17 13.27 -2.67
C LYS A 57 -7.77 13.65 -2.18
N SER A 58 -7.58 13.72 -0.87
CA SER A 58 -6.27 14.08 -0.35
C SER A 58 -5.24 12.99 -0.63
N GLN A 59 -5.65 11.72 -0.58
CA GLN A 59 -4.75 10.64 -0.95
C GLN A 59 -4.40 10.71 -2.43
N GLN A 60 -5.37 11.03 -3.28
CA GLN A 60 -5.11 11.12 -4.70
C GLN A 60 -4.12 12.24 -5.02
N VAL A 61 -4.25 13.38 -4.33
CA VAL A 61 -3.29 14.47 -4.51
C VAL A 61 -1.89 14.00 -4.12
N THR A 62 -1.78 13.29 -3.00
CA THR A 62 -0.49 12.76 -2.54
C THR A 62 0.10 11.80 -3.56
N ILE A 63 -0.73 10.89 -4.07
CA ILE A 63 -0.27 9.92 -5.07
C ILE A 63 0.21 10.62 -6.32
N ASP A 64 -0.57 11.59 -6.81
CA ASP A 64 -0.21 12.31 -8.02
C ASP A 64 1.10 13.05 -7.86
N LEU A 65 1.30 13.69 -6.70
CA LEU A 65 2.55 14.41 -6.45
C LEU A 65 3.74 13.46 -6.42
N LEU A 66 3.59 12.33 -5.77
CA LEU A 66 4.69 11.37 -5.69
C LEU A 66 5.01 10.80 -7.07
N GLU A 67 3.98 10.46 -7.83
CA GLU A 67 4.21 9.90 -9.15
C GLU A 67 4.83 10.92 -10.09
N SER A 68 4.52 12.20 -9.89
CA SER A 68 5.08 13.25 -10.76
C SER A 68 6.59 13.37 -10.64
N VAL A 69 7.16 12.91 -9.54
CA VAL A 69 8.61 12.92 -9.36
C VAL A 69 9.23 11.52 -9.45
N GLY A 70 8.48 10.57 -9.97
CA GLY A 70 9.00 9.24 -10.28
C GLY A 70 8.86 8.20 -9.19
N VAL A 71 8.11 8.48 -8.13
CA VAL A 71 7.90 7.49 -7.08
C VAL A 71 6.81 6.51 -7.50
N HIS A 72 7.09 5.23 -7.36
CA HIS A 72 6.09 4.20 -7.67
C HIS A 72 5.10 4.09 -6.52
N VAL A 73 3.82 4.21 -6.83
CA VAL A 73 2.75 4.11 -5.83
C VAL A 73 1.70 3.13 -6.35
N SER A 74 1.23 2.26 -5.47
CA SER A 74 0.19 1.28 -5.80
C SER A 74 -0.95 1.38 -4.81
N VAL A 75 -2.16 1.15 -5.30
CA VAL A 75 -3.34 0.99 -4.45
C VAL A 75 -3.82 -0.44 -4.65
N VAL A 76 -3.87 -1.21 -3.58
CA VAL A 76 -4.14 -2.63 -3.68
C VAL A 76 -5.26 -3.04 -2.73
N ARG A 77 -5.96 -4.11 -3.09
CA ARG A 77 -7.08 -4.62 -2.30
C ARG A 77 -6.92 -6.08 -1.91
N SER A 78 -5.85 -6.72 -2.37
CA SER A 78 -5.67 -8.15 -2.10
C SER A 78 -4.19 -8.49 -2.08
N VAL A 79 -3.89 -9.67 -1.57
CA VAL A 79 -2.52 -10.21 -1.61
C VAL A 79 -2.03 -10.30 -3.05
N ASP A 80 -2.88 -10.81 -3.95
CA ASP A 80 -2.46 -10.98 -5.33
C ASP A 80 -2.12 -9.64 -5.97
N GLU A 81 -2.92 -8.62 -5.73
CA GLU A 81 -2.63 -7.29 -6.26
C GLU A 81 -1.35 -6.73 -5.69
N ALA A 82 -1.10 -6.97 -4.41
CA ALA A 82 0.11 -6.46 -3.76
C ALA A 82 1.36 -7.13 -4.34
N ILE A 83 1.31 -8.44 -4.51
CA ILE A 83 2.44 -9.18 -5.08
C ILE A 83 2.71 -8.70 -6.51
N GLU A 84 1.66 -8.52 -7.29
CA GLU A 84 1.81 -8.05 -8.66
C GLU A 84 2.41 -6.64 -8.70
N ALA A 85 2.00 -5.78 -7.76
CA ALA A 85 2.46 -4.40 -7.73
C ALA A 85 3.96 -4.29 -7.48
N VAL A 86 4.55 -5.21 -6.72
CA VAL A 86 5.97 -5.15 -6.40
C VAL A 86 6.83 -5.97 -7.35
N SER A 87 6.23 -6.75 -8.19
CA SER A 87 6.97 -7.68 -9.08
C SER A 87 7.58 -7.00 -10.30
#